data_1fd35aaf294edd4f8733ea98f426bc71
#
_entry.id   1fd35aaf294edd4f8733ea98f426bc71
#
_cell.length_a   1.000
_cell.length_b   1.000
_cell.length_c   1.000
_cell.angle_alpha   90.00
_cell.angle_beta   90.00
_cell.angle_gamma   90.00
#
_symmetry.space_group_name_H-M   'P 1'
#
loop_
_entity.id
_entity.type
_entity.pdbx_description
1 polymer ?
#
loop_
_entity_poly.entity_id
_entity_poly.type
_entity_poly.pdbx_seq_one_letter_code
_entity_poly.pdbx_strand_id
1 'polypeptide(L)'
;MTQDITIVYYTSNTENEAFEEKIRQILFSDSQGVPIISVSQKPISLGDNICVGEVGRSSYNQWRQLQIGVQAAKSKYIALAESDFLYSKEHFAFIPVDEDVFYAPLRVYQLCTMKNRVHKFIPMHKRFREGTSIVGREYLLMALESMLGKETWKPGIESPRNMLPHLFHERNSVLYHNSVPVVTFRTDAGMHQHIHDDHPNGIDEIPYWGTVEDVKKAYL
;
A
#
# COMPACT_ATOMS: atom_id res chain seq x y z
N MET A 1 -10.79 11.16 21.01
CA MET A 1 -11.48 11.33 19.72
C MET A 1 -11.17 10.09 18.91
N THR A 2 -12.17 9.30 18.54
CA THR A 2 -12.00 8.16 17.64
C THR A 2 -11.59 8.72 16.28
N GLN A 3 -10.51 8.21 15.71
CA GLN A 3 -10.10 8.56 14.35
C GLN A 3 -11.20 8.12 13.38
N ASP A 4 -11.68 9.04 12.57
CA ASP A 4 -12.65 8.75 11.51
C ASP A 4 -11.91 8.27 10.24
N ILE A 5 -11.22 7.12 10.38
CA ILE A 5 -10.38 6.50 9.36
C ILE A 5 -10.71 5.01 9.21
N THR A 6 -10.64 4.50 7.99
CA THR A 6 -10.68 3.06 7.68
C THR A 6 -9.45 2.68 6.88
N ILE A 7 -8.81 1.57 7.23
CA ILE A 7 -7.74 0.98 6.42
C ILE A 7 -8.40 0.16 5.31
N VAL A 8 -8.06 0.45 4.06
CA VAL A 8 -8.45 -0.36 2.91
C VAL A 8 -7.21 -1.12 2.43
N TYR A 9 -7.19 -2.42 2.74
CA TYR A 9 -6.16 -3.34 2.30
C TYR A 9 -6.60 -4.05 1.03
N TYR A 10 -5.72 -4.16 0.03
CA TYR A 10 -6.01 -4.87 -1.21
C TYR A 10 -4.85 -5.76 -1.65
N THR A 11 -5.19 -6.93 -2.20
CA THR A 11 -4.22 -7.92 -2.67
C THR A 11 -4.76 -8.75 -3.83
N SER A 12 -3.89 -9.10 -4.77
CA SER A 12 -4.18 -10.08 -5.82
C SER A 12 -3.92 -11.53 -5.35
N ASN A 13 -3.45 -11.73 -4.12
CA ASN A 13 -3.03 -13.02 -3.56
C ASN A 13 -2.01 -13.77 -4.44
N THR A 14 -1.07 -13.06 -5.05
CA THR A 14 -0.02 -13.63 -5.90
C THR A 14 1.33 -13.74 -5.21
N GLU A 15 1.50 -13.10 -4.07
CA GLU A 15 2.69 -13.26 -3.23
C GLU A 15 2.69 -14.63 -2.52
N ASN A 16 3.81 -14.98 -1.92
CA ASN A 16 3.88 -16.17 -1.08
C ASN A 16 2.89 -16.05 0.10
N GLU A 17 2.04 -17.06 0.30
CA GLU A 17 0.98 -17.01 1.32
C GLU A 17 1.52 -16.84 2.74
N ALA A 18 2.63 -17.49 3.08
CA ALA A 18 3.23 -17.34 4.41
C ALA A 18 3.78 -15.92 4.63
N PHE A 19 4.29 -15.29 3.58
CA PHE A 19 4.70 -13.89 3.61
C PHE A 19 3.50 -12.96 3.78
N GLU A 20 2.47 -13.09 2.92
CA GLU A 20 1.26 -12.25 3.04
C GLU A 20 0.59 -12.40 4.41
N GLU A 21 0.55 -13.62 4.96
CA GLU A 21 -0.03 -13.87 6.28
C GLU A 21 0.71 -13.10 7.38
N LYS A 22 2.04 -13.09 7.37
CA LYS A 22 2.83 -12.32 8.32
C LYS A 22 2.59 -10.81 8.18
N ILE A 23 2.48 -10.30 6.93
CA ILE A 23 2.15 -8.90 6.66
C ILE A 23 0.76 -8.56 7.23
N ARG A 24 -0.25 -9.42 7.02
CA ARG A 24 -1.61 -9.23 7.55
C ARG A 24 -1.64 -9.22 9.08
N GLN A 25 -0.89 -10.11 9.72
CA GLN A 25 -0.82 -10.18 11.19
C GLN A 25 -0.23 -8.90 11.79
N ILE A 26 0.83 -8.36 11.21
CA ILE A 26 1.41 -7.09 11.65
C ILE A 26 0.46 -5.93 11.37
N LEU A 27 -0.12 -5.86 10.17
CA LEU A 27 -1.09 -4.83 9.84
C LEU A 27 -2.25 -4.82 10.85
N PHE A 28 -2.80 -6.00 11.18
CA PHE A 28 -3.86 -6.13 12.17
C PHE A 28 -3.42 -5.65 13.57
N SER A 29 -2.24 -6.08 14.02
CA SER A 29 -1.68 -5.67 15.31
C SER A 29 -1.43 -4.16 15.38
N ASP A 30 -0.88 -3.59 14.32
CA ASP A 30 -0.45 -2.19 14.29
C ASP A 30 -1.58 -1.22 13.88
N SER A 31 -2.71 -1.73 13.41
CA SER A 31 -3.91 -0.92 13.15
C SER A 31 -4.51 -0.29 14.41
N GLN A 32 -4.19 -0.81 15.60
CA GLN A 32 -4.66 -0.31 16.90
C GLN A 32 -6.19 -0.20 17.01
N GLY A 33 -6.91 -1.12 16.36
CA GLY A 33 -8.37 -1.14 16.35
C GLY A 33 -9.02 -0.20 15.32
N VAL A 34 -8.24 0.43 14.46
CA VAL A 34 -8.77 1.12 13.27
C VAL A 34 -9.48 0.07 12.40
N PRO A 35 -10.72 0.31 11.94
CA PRO A 35 -11.44 -0.62 11.08
C PRO A 35 -10.65 -0.96 9.83
N ILE A 36 -10.64 -2.25 9.45
CA ILE A 36 -9.98 -2.73 8.23
C ILE A 36 -11.04 -3.33 7.31
N ILE A 37 -11.06 -2.88 6.07
CA ILE A 37 -11.75 -3.53 4.96
C ILE A 37 -10.68 -4.10 4.05
N SER A 38 -10.70 -5.41 3.84
CA SER A 38 -9.78 -6.06 2.91
C SER A 38 -10.50 -6.48 1.64
N VAL A 39 -9.88 -6.23 0.48
CA VAL A 39 -10.37 -6.67 -0.84
C VAL A 39 -9.34 -7.58 -1.45
N SER A 40 -9.72 -8.84 -1.69
CA SER A 40 -8.81 -9.90 -2.10
C SER A 40 -9.40 -10.76 -3.21
N GLN A 41 -8.53 -11.44 -3.98
CA GLN A 41 -8.99 -12.39 -5.00
C GLN A 41 -9.26 -13.79 -4.45
N LYS A 42 -8.73 -14.10 -3.26
CA LYS A 42 -9.05 -15.31 -2.48
C LYS A 42 -9.51 -14.90 -1.09
N PRO A 43 -10.36 -15.68 -0.42
CA PRO A 43 -10.76 -15.37 0.95
C PRO A 43 -9.55 -15.26 1.89
N ILE A 44 -9.53 -14.20 2.71
CA ILE A 44 -8.48 -13.97 3.72
C ILE A 44 -9.09 -13.57 5.06
N SER A 45 -8.36 -13.82 6.14
CA SER A 45 -8.76 -13.42 7.49
C SER A 45 -8.11 -12.09 7.87
N LEU A 46 -8.69 -10.95 7.41
CA LEU A 46 -8.22 -9.62 7.78
C LEU A 46 -9.40 -8.63 7.74
N GLY A 47 -9.87 -8.18 8.90
CA GLY A 47 -11.01 -7.25 8.99
C GLY A 47 -12.27 -7.76 8.29
N ASP A 48 -13.03 -6.83 7.69
CA ASP A 48 -14.18 -7.16 6.84
C ASP A 48 -13.70 -7.49 5.43
N ASN A 49 -13.63 -8.80 5.10
CA ASN A 49 -13.09 -9.24 3.81
C ASN A 49 -14.14 -9.28 2.70
N ILE A 50 -13.84 -8.63 1.58
CA ILE A 50 -14.57 -8.68 0.32
C ILE A 50 -13.75 -9.48 -0.68
N CYS A 51 -14.11 -10.74 -0.90
CA CYS A 51 -13.46 -11.59 -1.89
C CYS A 51 -14.11 -11.38 -3.26
N VAL A 52 -13.34 -10.87 -4.23
CA VAL A 52 -13.82 -10.57 -5.60
C VAL A 52 -13.63 -11.73 -6.57
N GLY A 53 -12.97 -12.82 -6.13
CA GLY A 53 -12.62 -13.95 -6.98
C GLY A 53 -11.36 -13.69 -7.82
N GLU A 54 -10.94 -14.68 -8.58
CA GLU A 54 -9.70 -14.63 -9.38
C GLU A 54 -9.91 -13.80 -10.67
N VAL A 55 -9.85 -12.49 -10.52
CA VAL A 55 -10.03 -11.52 -11.63
C VAL A 55 -8.75 -11.22 -12.39
N GLY A 56 -7.64 -11.83 -11.99
CA GLY A 56 -6.32 -11.61 -12.59
C GLY A 56 -5.61 -10.36 -12.07
N ARG A 57 -4.30 -10.30 -12.34
CA ARG A 57 -3.40 -9.26 -11.85
C ARG A 57 -3.19 -8.18 -12.90
N SER A 58 -3.45 -6.94 -12.54
CA SER A 58 -3.08 -5.74 -13.30
C SER A 58 -3.19 -4.50 -12.42
N SER A 59 -2.57 -3.40 -12.81
CA SER A 59 -2.74 -2.13 -12.12
C SER A 59 -4.19 -1.64 -12.15
N TYR A 60 -4.92 -1.92 -13.24
CA TYR A 60 -6.35 -1.61 -13.32
C TYR A 60 -7.15 -2.36 -12.25
N ASN A 61 -6.92 -3.68 -12.11
CA ASN A 61 -7.62 -4.51 -11.12
C ASN A 61 -7.25 -4.12 -9.68
N GLN A 62 -6.01 -3.72 -9.43
CA GLN A 62 -5.57 -3.16 -8.15
C GLN A 62 -6.42 -1.93 -7.77
N TRP A 63 -6.56 -0.96 -8.68
CA TRP A 63 -7.38 0.22 -8.45
C TRP A 63 -8.86 -0.10 -8.30
N ARG A 64 -9.35 -1.08 -9.04
CA ARG A 64 -10.74 -1.55 -8.91
C ARG A 64 -10.99 -2.20 -7.54
N GLN A 65 -10.06 -3.01 -7.04
CA GLN A 65 -10.15 -3.56 -5.69
C GLN A 65 -10.13 -2.44 -4.64
N LEU A 66 -9.24 -1.45 -4.78
CA LEU A 66 -9.24 -0.27 -3.90
C LEU A 66 -10.60 0.45 -3.93
N GLN A 67 -11.17 0.70 -5.12
CA GLN A 67 -12.48 1.35 -5.24
C GLN A 67 -13.57 0.60 -4.48
N ILE A 68 -13.63 -0.73 -4.60
CA ILE A 68 -14.60 -1.57 -3.89
C ILE A 68 -14.46 -1.39 -2.37
N GLY A 69 -13.24 -1.42 -1.86
CA GLY A 69 -12.98 -1.21 -0.44
C GLY A 69 -13.38 0.17 0.05
N VAL A 70 -13.06 1.22 -0.74
CA VAL A 70 -13.42 2.61 -0.42
C VAL A 70 -14.94 2.83 -0.45
N GLN A 71 -15.65 2.18 -1.37
CA GLN A 71 -17.12 2.22 -1.43
C GLN A 71 -17.76 1.55 -0.21
N ALA A 72 -17.17 0.49 0.31
CA ALA A 72 -17.66 -0.22 1.50
C ALA A 72 -17.35 0.55 2.81
N ALA A 73 -16.30 1.37 2.83
CA ALA A 73 -15.93 2.17 3.99
C ALA A 73 -16.96 3.27 4.28
N LYS A 74 -17.09 3.62 5.58
CA LYS A 74 -18.02 4.66 6.05
C LYS A 74 -17.31 5.85 6.70
N SER A 75 -16.00 5.71 6.97
CA SER A 75 -15.19 6.75 7.58
C SER A 75 -14.92 7.92 6.63
N LYS A 76 -14.56 9.04 7.20
CA LYS A 76 -14.20 10.26 6.48
C LYS A 76 -12.90 10.12 5.69
N TYR A 77 -11.94 9.36 6.24
CA TYR A 77 -10.63 9.15 5.63
C TYR A 77 -10.36 7.67 5.36
N ILE A 78 -9.53 7.42 4.36
CA ILE A 78 -9.05 6.10 3.97
C ILE A 78 -7.52 6.07 4.10
N ALA A 79 -7.00 5.08 4.81
CA ALA A 79 -5.59 4.71 4.75
C ALA A 79 -5.43 3.53 3.78
N LEU A 80 -4.59 3.70 2.76
CA LEU A 80 -4.31 2.65 1.79
C LEU A 80 -3.29 1.68 2.36
N ALA A 81 -3.51 0.38 2.12
CA ALA A 81 -2.57 -0.67 2.54
C ALA A 81 -2.48 -1.79 1.50
N GLU A 82 -1.25 -2.27 1.25
CA GLU A 82 -0.94 -3.32 0.28
C GLU A 82 -0.26 -4.53 0.95
N SER A 83 -0.26 -5.66 0.26
CA SER A 83 0.21 -6.96 0.76
C SER A 83 1.73 -7.09 0.87
N ASP A 84 2.47 -6.15 0.34
CA ASP A 84 3.94 -6.12 0.33
C ASP A 84 4.52 -4.92 1.12
N PHE A 85 3.77 -4.42 2.13
CA PHE A 85 4.18 -3.30 2.96
C PHE A 85 4.19 -3.64 4.45
N LEU A 86 5.17 -3.09 5.18
CA LEU A 86 5.19 -3.01 6.64
C LEU A 86 4.85 -1.60 7.08
N TYR A 87 3.79 -1.49 7.84
CA TYR A 87 3.35 -0.26 8.47
C TYR A 87 3.62 -0.31 9.97
N SER A 88 3.69 0.84 10.60
CA SER A 88 3.77 0.94 12.06
C SER A 88 2.48 1.53 12.64
N LYS A 89 2.32 1.39 13.95
CA LYS A 89 1.24 2.05 14.69
C LYS A 89 1.18 3.56 14.44
N GLU A 90 2.34 4.19 14.32
CA GLU A 90 2.47 5.63 14.05
C GLU A 90 1.82 6.02 12.72
N HIS A 91 1.92 5.16 11.70
CA HIS A 91 1.32 5.42 10.39
C HIS A 91 -0.21 5.56 10.49
N PHE A 92 -0.86 4.65 11.19
CA PHE A 92 -2.32 4.67 11.35
C PHE A 92 -2.80 5.63 12.46
N ALA A 93 -1.89 6.16 13.27
CA ALA A 93 -2.17 7.21 14.25
C ALA A 93 -2.13 8.62 13.65
N PHE A 94 -1.71 8.78 12.41
CA PHE A 94 -1.68 10.07 11.72
C PHE A 94 -3.09 10.63 11.54
N ILE A 95 -3.28 11.91 11.86
CA ILE A 95 -4.57 12.60 11.75
C ILE A 95 -4.51 13.55 10.54
N PRO A 96 -5.16 13.22 9.41
CA PRO A 96 -5.26 14.13 8.27
C PRO A 96 -6.16 15.34 8.60
N VAL A 97 -5.91 16.46 7.97
CA VAL A 97 -6.66 17.72 8.18
C VAL A 97 -7.60 18.00 7.00
N ASP A 98 -7.09 17.91 5.79
CA ASP A 98 -7.82 18.21 4.55
C ASP A 98 -8.27 16.92 3.87
N GLU A 99 -9.45 16.93 3.28
CA GLU A 99 -10.04 15.76 2.63
C GLU A 99 -9.58 15.58 1.17
N ASP A 100 -9.14 16.65 0.52
CA ASP A 100 -8.69 16.67 -0.86
C ASP A 100 -7.16 16.59 -1.02
N VAL A 101 -6.47 16.13 0.03
CA VAL A 101 -5.01 15.99 0.08
C VAL A 101 -4.62 14.54 0.33
N PHE A 102 -3.64 14.04 -0.44
CA PHE A 102 -2.96 12.78 -0.16
C PHE A 102 -1.83 12.99 0.84
N TYR A 103 -1.99 12.49 2.03
CA TYR A 103 -0.94 12.49 3.05
C TYR A 103 -0.11 11.21 2.94
N ALA A 104 1.18 11.34 2.71
CA ALA A 104 2.10 10.21 2.63
C ALA A 104 3.28 10.36 3.60
N PRO A 105 3.80 9.26 4.16
CA PRO A 105 4.96 9.32 5.05
C PRO A 105 6.22 9.74 4.28
N LEU A 106 7.03 10.59 4.90
CA LEU A 106 8.31 11.06 4.33
C LEU A 106 9.32 9.91 4.18
N ARG A 107 9.38 9.02 5.21
CA ARG A 107 10.37 7.95 5.29
C ARG A 107 9.74 6.63 4.85
N VAL A 108 9.94 6.28 3.60
CA VAL A 108 9.59 4.97 3.02
C VAL A 108 10.82 4.37 2.38
N TYR A 109 11.06 3.10 2.66
CA TYR A 109 12.16 2.34 2.09
C TYR A 109 11.64 1.16 1.28
N GLN A 110 12.27 0.90 0.15
CA GLN A 110 12.07 -0.32 -0.61
C GLN A 110 13.14 -1.34 -0.21
N LEU A 111 12.73 -2.54 0.14
CA LEU A 111 13.60 -3.69 0.32
C LEU A 111 13.40 -4.66 -0.85
N CYS A 112 14.43 -4.80 -1.69
CA CYS A 112 14.42 -5.82 -2.73
C CYS A 112 14.82 -7.18 -2.14
N THR A 113 13.98 -8.18 -2.34
CA THR A 113 14.21 -9.56 -1.90
C THR A 113 14.28 -10.57 -3.06
N MET A 114 14.34 -10.05 -4.28
CA MET A 114 14.45 -10.86 -5.51
C MET A 114 15.79 -11.59 -5.56
N LYS A 115 15.76 -12.82 -6.12
CA LYS A 115 16.97 -13.62 -6.34
C LYS A 115 17.99 -12.87 -7.20
N ASN A 116 19.26 -13.00 -6.85
CA ASN A 116 20.39 -12.39 -7.56
C ASN A 116 20.43 -10.85 -7.55
N ARG A 117 19.79 -10.22 -6.59
CA ARG A 117 19.85 -8.78 -6.37
C ARG A 117 20.52 -8.44 -5.04
N VAL A 118 21.06 -7.22 -4.95
CA VAL A 118 21.60 -6.72 -3.68
C VAL A 118 20.44 -6.36 -2.75
N HIS A 119 20.44 -6.96 -1.56
CA HIS A 119 19.41 -6.72 -0.56
C HIS A 119 19.80 -5.54 0.32
N LYS A 120 19.21 -4.39 0.07
CA LYS A 120 19.39 -3.15 0.86
C LYS A 120 18.07 -2.39 0.97
N PHE A 121 17.95 -1.57 1.99
CA PHE A 121 16.88 -0.60 2.08
C PHE A 121 17.21 0.59 1.19
N ILE A 122 16.38 0.83 0.18
CA ILE A 122 16.53 1.93 -0.78
C ILE A 122 15.51 3.01 -0.45
N PRO A 123 15.92 4.24 -0.12
CA PRO A 123 14.98 5.31 0.18
C PRO A 123 14.11 5.64 -1.04
N MET A 124 12.81 5.75 -0.84
CA MET A 124 11.87 6.13 -1.89
C MET A 124 11.59 7.63 -1.84
N HIS A 125 11.98 8.35 -2.91
CA HIS A 125 11.85 9.81 -2.99
C HIS A 125 10.57 10.30 -3.67
N LYS A 126 9.65 9.39 -4.02
CA LYS A 126 8.37 9.79 -4.67
C LYS A 126 7.45 10.45 -3.66
N ARG A 127 6.83 11.57 -4.04
CA ARG A 127 5.85 12.29 -3.21
C ARG A 127 4.55 11.51 -3.05
N PHE A 128 4.05 10.91 -4.12
CA PHE A 128 2.88 10.03 -4.06
C PHE A 128 3.32 8.58 -3.91
N ARG A 129 2.74 7.89 -2.94
CA ARG A 129 3.02 6.49 -2.64
C ARG A 129 1.69 5.78 -2.42
N GLU A 130 1.24 5.13 -3.46
CA GLU A 130 -0.09 4.53 -3.54
C GLU A 130 -0.42 3.67 -2.32
N GLY A 131 0.45 2.75 -1.96
CA GLY A 131 0.26 1.86 -0.82
C GLY A 131 0.41 2.49 0.56
N THR A 132 0.71 3.80 0.69
CA THR A 132 0.97 4.43 1.99
C THR A 132 0.20 5.72 2.24
N SER A 133 -0.66 6.11 1.32
CA SER A 133 -1.38 7.38 1.43
C SER A 133 -2.59 7.28 2.35
N ILE A 134 -2.86 8.40 3.05
CA ILE A 134 -4.10 8.65 3.77
C ILE A 134 -4.80 9.83 3.09
N VAL A 135 -6.08 9.68 2.76
CA VAL A 135 -6.80 10.64 1.92
C VAL A 135 -8.29 10.65 2.28
N GLY A 136 -8.98 11.75 2.01
CA GLY A 136 -10.44 11.83 2.17
C GLY A 136 -11.17 10.83 1.26
N ARG A 137 -12.15 10.13 1.82
CA ARG A 137 -12.90 9.07 1.16
C ARG A 137 -13.59 9.54 -0.11
N GLU A 138 -14.34 10.64 -0.04
CA GLU A 138 -15.11 11.15 -1.18
C GLU A 138 -14.18 11.62 -2.32
N TYR A 139 -13.08 12.27 -1.97
CA TYR A 139 -12.08 12.70 -2.94
C TYR A 139 -11.44 11.52 -3.67
N LEU A 140 -11.09 10.46 -2.92
CA LEU A 140 -10.53 9.23 -3.49
C LEU A 140 -11.55 8.51 -4.39
N LEU A 141 -12.82 8.43 -3.99
CA LEU A 141 -13.88 7.83 -4.81
C LEU A 141 -14.05 8.56 -6.13
N MET A 142 -14.14 9.88 -6.10
CA MET A 142 -14.25 10.70 -7.31
C MET A 142 -13.07 10.47 -8.26
N ALA A 143 -11.86 10.38 -7.71
CA ALA A 143 -10.65 10.10 -8.48
C ALA A 143 -10.69 8.72 -9.14
N LEU A 144 -11.06 7.67 -8.37
CA LEU A 144 -11.16 6.29 -8.86
C LEU A 144 -12.28 6.13 -9.90
N GLU A 145 -13.42 6.76 -9.70
CA GLU A 145 -14.54 6.75 -10.67
C GLU A 145 -14.16 7.40 -11.99
N SER A 146 -13.48 8.54 -11.93
CA SER A 146 -12.96 9.22 -13.12
C SER A 146 -11.97 8.38 -13.91
N MET A 147 -11.12 7.62 -13.19
CA MET A 147 -10.06 6.81 -13.76
C MET A 147 -10.55 5.48 -14.35
N LEU A 148 -11.40 4.76 -13.62
CA LEU A 148 -11.73 3.37 -13.93
C LEU A 148 -12.91 3.23 -14.91
N GLY A 149 -13.76 4.22 -15.03
CA GLY A 149 -14.93 4.15 -15.89
C GLY A 149 -15.87 2.98 -15.54
N LYS A 150 -16.57 2.44 -16.54
CA LYS A 150 -17.60 1.40 -16.35
C LYS A 150 -17.10 -0.04 -16.50
N GLU A 151 -15.88 -0.25 -16.97
CA GLU A 151 -15.33 -1.60 -17.16
C GLU A 151 -15.09 -2.29 -15.82
N THR A 152 -15.42 -3.59 -15.74
CA THR A 152 -15.37 -4.31 -14.46
C THR A 152 -13.94 -4.71 -14.11
N TRP A 153 -13.29 -5.53 -14.93
CA TRP A 153 -11.95 -6.06 -14.70
C TRP A 153 -11.14 -6.10 -15.99
N LYS A 154 -9.84 -5.84 -15.88
CA LYS A 154 -8.87 -5.92 -16.99
C LYS A 154 -7.65 -6.70 -16.55
N PRO A 155 -7.60 -8.04 -16.77
CA PRO A 155 -6.40 -8.81 -16.47
C PRO A 155 -5.25 -8.44 -17.42
N GLY A 156 -4.02 -8.60 -16.95
CA GLY A 156 -2.81 -8.30 -17.71
C GLY A 156 -2.06 -7.08 -17.20
N ILE A 157 -0.85 -6.90 -17.71
CA ILE A 157 0.03 -5.81 -17.28
C ILE A 157 -0.27 -4.59 -18.15
N GLU A 158 -1.27 -3.83 -17.81
CA GLU A 158 -1.45 -2.49 -18.35
C GLU A 158 -0.76 -1.48 -17.42
N SER A 159 0.20 -0.75 -17.96
CA SER A 159 0.85 0.31 -17.20
C SER A 159 -0.17 1.45 -16.97
N PRO A 160 -0.49 1.82 -15.74
CA PRO A 160 -1.40 2.92 -15.47
C PRO A 160 -0.78 4.30 -15.73
N ARG A 161 0.44 4.36 -16.29
CA ARG A 161 1.12 5.65 -16.54
C ARG A 161 0.28 6.65 -17.32
N ASN A 162 -0.67 6.14 -18.14
CA ASN A 162 -1.64 6.96 -18.87
C ASN A 162 -3.00 7.07 -18.15
N MET A 163 -3.20 6.36 -17.03
CA MET A 163 -4.45 6.29 -16.29
C MET A 163 -4.39 7.01 -14.94
N LEU A 164 -3.20 7.38 -14.46
CA LEU A 164 -3.06 8.23 -13.27
C LEU A 164 -3.48 9.64 -13.70
N PRO A 165 -4.73 10.03 -13.49
CA PRO A 165 -5.15 11.37 -13.84
C PRO A 165 -4.41 12.36 -12.96
N HIS A 166 -4.39 13.59 -13.38
CA HIS A 166 -3.80 14.73 -12.69
C HIS A 166 -4.24 14.89 -11.21
N LEU A 167 -5.24 14.13 -10.77
CA LEU A 167 -5.74 14.08 -9.39
C LEU A 167 -4.72 13.52 -8.38
N PHE A 168 -3.86 12.59 -8.81
CA PHE A 168 -2.77 12.05 -8.00
C PHE A 168 -1.46 12.85 -8.17
N HIS A 169 -1.53 14.04 -8.74
CA HIS A 169 -0.36 14.87 -8.97
C HIS A 169 0.29 15.33 -7.66
N GLU A 170 1.60 15.53 -7.73
CA GLU A 170 2.44 16.09 -6.65
C GLU A 170 1.87 17.34 -5.97
N ARG A 171 1.01 18.10 -6.67
CA ARG A 171 0.39 19.33 -6.15
C ARG A 171 -0.59 19.09 -5.01
N ASN A 172 -1.23 17.91 -4.96
CA ASN A 172 -2.23 17.57 -3.94
C ASN A 172 -1.71 16.54 -2.95
N SER A 173 -0.39 16.40 -2.81
CA SER A 173 0.20 15.49 -1.83
C SER A 173 1.08 16.24 -0.83
N VAL A 174 0.93 15.89 0.44
CA VAL A 174 1.70 16.40 1.56
C VAL A 174 2.46 15.26 2.21
N LEU A 175 3.77 15.44 2.39
CA LEU A 175 4.58 14.50 3.14
C LEU A 175 4.56 14.86 4.62
N TYR A 176 4.15 13.91 5.45
CA TYR A 176 4.25 14.06 6.89
C TYR A 176 5.48 13.35 7.45
N HIS A 177 6.02 13.87 8.53
CA HIS A 177 7.14 13.25 9.21
C HIS A 177 6.67 11.99 9.95
N ASN A 178 7.39 10.90 9.75
CA ASN A 178 7.19 9.63 10.47
C ASN A 178 8.52 9.21 11.11
N SER A 179 8.48 8.86 12.42
CA SER A 179 9.66 8.39 13.17
C SER A 179 10.01 6.97 12.78
N VAL A 180 8.98 6.12 12.57
CA VAL A 180 9.13 4.75 12.10
C VAL A 180 8.93 4.72 10.59
N PRO A 181 9.94 4.29 9.83
CA PRO A 181 9.83 4.16 8.38
C PRO A 181 8.77 3.13 7.95
N VAL A 182 8.11 3.37 6.84
CA VAL A 182 7.34 2.33 6.13
C VAL A 182 8.31 1.56 5.23
N VAL A 183 8.14 0.24 5.14
CA VAL A 183 8.94 -0.62 4.26
C VAL A 183 8.02 -1.26 3.21
N THR A 184 8.40 -1.20 1.93
CA THR A 184 7.78 -1.97 0.86
C THR A 184 8.75 -3.01 0.34
N PHE A 185 8.25 -4.20 0.06
CA PHE A 185 9.05 -5.27 -0.52
C PHE A 185 9.00 -5.26 -2.05
N ARG A 186 10.09 -5.70 -2.68
CA ARG A 186 10.12 -6.09 -4.09
C ARG A 186 10.51 -7.55 -4.14
N THR A 187 9.52 -8.39 -4.45
CA THR A 187 9.63 -9.84 -4.52
C THR A 187 9.66 -10.32 -5.96
N ASP A 188 10.01 -11.58 -6.17
CA ASP A 188 9.92 -12.22 -7.50
C ASP A 188 8.46 -12.33 -7.99
N ALA A 189 7.48 -12.34 -7.08
CA ALA A 189 6.05 -12.40 -7.40
C ALA A 189 5.43 -11.00 -7.61
N GLY A 190 6.12 -9.95 -7.26
CA GLY A 190 5.64 -8.57 -7.39
C GLY A 190 5.32 -8.19 -8.83
N MET A 191 4.33 -7.31 -9.02
CA MET A 191 3.89 -6.85 -10.33
C MET A 191 4.95 -5.98 -11.03
N HIS A 192 5.68 -5.19 -10.24
CA HIS A 192 6.71 -4.29 -10.74
C HIS A 192 8.10 -4.81 -10.38
N GLN A 193 8.80 -5.36 -11.36
CA GLN A 193 10.16 -5.90 -11.20
C GLN A 193 11.25 -4.85 -11.44
N HIS A 194 10.87 -3.59 -11.71
CA HIS A 194 11.85 -2.52 -11.86
C HIS A 194 12.41 -2.13 -10.50
N ILE A 195 13.68 -2.41 -10.31
CA ILE A 195 14.44 -2.00 -9.16
C ILE A 195 15.35 -0.87 -9.62
N HIS A 196 15.45 0.15 -8.82
CA HIS A 196 16.52 1.13 -8.96
C HIS A 196 17.82 0.52 -8.40
N ASP A 197 18.33 -0.54 -9.05
CA ASP A 197 19.47 -1.35 -8.59
C ASP A 197 20.76 -0.56 -8.40
N ASP A 198 20.89 0.56 -9.09
CA ASP A 198 22.09 1.39 -9.09
C ASP A 198 22.01 2.54 -8.08
N HIS A 199 21.11 2.45 -7.08
CA HIS A 199 21.01 3.50 -6.09
C HIS A 199 22.23 3.42 -5.14
N PRO A 200 23.22 4.31 -5.25
CA PRO A 200 24.42 4.27 -4.42
C PRO A 200 24.13 4.50 -2.91
N ASN A 201 22.88 4.81 -2.58
CA ASN A 201 22.43 5.21 -1.25
C ASN A 201 21.63 4.11 -0.51
N GLY A 202 21.74 2.86 -0.91
CA GLY A 202 21.13 1.74 -0.16
C GLY A 202 21.84 1.55 1.18
N ILE A 203 21.07 1.35 2.25
CA ILE A 203 21.55 1.15 3.62
C ILE A 203 21.17 -0.24 4.14
N ASP A 204 21.96 -0.76 5.08
CA ASP A 204 21.78 -2.13 5.59
C ASP A 204 20.86 -2.20 6.80
N GLU A 205 20.60 -1.06 7.46
CA GLU A 205 19.80 -0.98 8.67
C GLU A 205 18.95 0.29 8.67
N ILE A 206 17.72 0.18 9.16
CA ILE A 206 16.81 1.31 9.37
C ILE A 206 16.22 1.28 10.78
N PRO A 207 15.90 2.46 11.35
CA PRO A 207 15.30 2.53 12.68
C PRO A 207 14.06 1.68 12.81
N TYR A 208 13.85 1.10 13.99
CA TYR A 208 12.72 0.25 14.38
C TYR A 208 12.72 -1.15 13.73
N TRP A 209 12.98 -1.27 12.42
CA TRP A 209 12.94 -2.56 11.71
C TRP A 209 14.25 -3.34 11.81
N GLY A 210 15.37 -2.66 12.14
CA GLY A 210 16.68 -3.27 12.24
C GLY A 210 17.39 -3.47 10.89
N THR A 211 18.17 -4.53 10.78
CA THR A 211 18.94 -4.84 9.58
C THR A 211 18.07 -5.52 8.50
N VAL A 212 18.56 -5.55 7.26
CA VAL A 212 17.97 -6.31 6.16
C VAL A 212 17.74 -7.78 6.55
N GLU A 213 18.73 -8.38 7.24
CA GLU A 213 18.62 -9.80 7.65
C GLU A 213 17.57 -10.00 8.76
N ASP A 214 17.41 -9.04 9.68
CA ASP A 214 16.35 -9.09 10.69
C ASP A 214 14.97 -9.09 10.03
N VAL A 215 14.75 -8.19 9.07
CA VAL A 215 13.48 -8.09 8.33
C VAL A 215 13.23 -9.33 7.49
N LYS A 216 14.23 -9.87 6.79
CA LYS A 216 14.11 -11.11 6.03
C LYS A 216 13.75 -12.29 6.93
N LYS A 217 14.43 -12.46 8.04
CA LYS A 217 14.17 -13.55 9.00
C LYS A 217 12.76 -13.47 9.59
N ALA A 218 12.27 -12.25 9.84
CA ALA A 218 10.96 -12.05 10.44
C ALA A 218 9.82 -12.32 9.45
N TYR A 219 9.98 -11.91 8.17
CA TYR A 219 8.87 -11.83 7.23
C TYR A 219 8.97 -12.76 6.01
N LEU A 220 10.15 -13.17 5.61
CA LEU A 220 10.36 -14.08 4.48
C LEU A 220 10.69 -15.50 4.95
#